data_5e074b70794ac794e57db8d7cfc1bee3
#
_entry.id   5e074b70794ac794e57db8d7cfc1bee3
#
_cell.length_a   1.000
_cell.length_b   1.000
_cell.length_c   1.000
_cell.angle_alpha   90.00
_cell.angle_beta   90.00
_cell.angle_gamma   90.00
#
_symmetry.space_group_name_H-M   'P 1'
#
loop_
_entity.id
_entity.type
_entity.pdbx_description
1 polymer ?
#
loop_
_entity_poly.entity_id
_entity_poly.type
_entity_poly.pdbx_seq_one_letter_code
_entity_poly.pdbx_strand_id
1 'polypeptide(L)'
;MRKKSKIYVAGHTGLVGSAILANLISKGYNNIVTRVHKELDLTDQCQVKNFFLTEKPEYVILAAAKVGGIDANNKYRAEFIYNNLMIQNNVIHHSYLNKVKKLLFLGSSCIYPKNCLQPITEESLLTGKLEYTNEPYSIAKISGLKMCESYNLQYSTNFISVMPTNLYGPNDSFDLGNAHVLPSLFRKFFLADNLVKDNWSLIQKDLNMNPIENVDGSNNKKQIISVLKKYGIQKKYVEVWGSGKPMREFLWSEDLAEACVFILNNVQFKDVVDNSVNEVRNTHINIGTGKDVSIKDLANLIKGHIGYKGDIKFNTLKPDGTMKKLTDISKLNKLGWKYSTSLNQGIEKIHSWYLKSLL
;
A
#
# COMPACT_ATOMS: atom_id res chain seq x y z
N MET A 1 -13.24 18.76 -7.50
CA MET A 1 -14.21 18.65 -6.38
C MET A 1 -14.38 20.01 -5.70
N ARG A 2 -15.62 20.35 -5.23
CA ARG A 2 -15.84 21.54 -4.38
C ARG A 2 -15.44 21.23 -2.93
N LYS A 3 -14.96 22.22 -2.17
CA LYS A 3 -14.50 22.01 -0.78
C LYS A 3 -15.60 21.48 0.17
N LYS A 4 -16.87 21.79 -0.11
CA LYS A 4 -18.04 21.30 0.63
C LYS A 4 -18.61 19.97 0.14
N SER A 5 -18.07 19.39 -0.94
CA SER A 5 -18.55 18.10 -1.45
C SER A 5 -18.35 16.99 -0.42
N LYS A 6 -19.36 16.12 -0.28
CA LYS A 6 -19.28 14.98 0.64
C LYS A 6 -18.38 13.89 0.04
N ILE A 7 -17.31 13.56 0.73
CA ILE A 7 -16.29 12.59 0.30
C ILE A 7 -16.27 11.43 1.29
N TYR A 8 -16.46 10.21 0.81
CA TYR A 8 -16.27 9.01 1.61
C TYR A 8 -14.88 8.42 1.36
N VAL A 9 -14.11 8.23 2.45
CA VAL A 9 -12.80 7.56 2.43
C VAL A 9 -12.92 6.22 3.13
N ALA A 10 -13.08 5.16 2.36
CA ALA A 10 -13.11 3.79 2.85
C ALA A 10 -11.67 3.31 3.15
N GLY A 11 -11.43 2.81 4.37
CA GLY A 11 -10.10 2.36 4.82
C GLY A 11 -9.19 3.48 5.35
N HIS A 12 -9.78 4.53 5.91
CA HIS A 12 -9.09 5.74 6.41
C HIS A 12 -8.09 5.50 7.55
N THR A 13 -8.09 4.35 8.20
CA THR A 13 -7.15 4.02 9.29
C THR A 13 -5.85 3.37 8.82
N GLY A 14 -5.82 2.84 7.57
CA GLY A 14 -4.63 2.20 7.01
C GLY A 14 -3.63 3.20 6.43
N LEU A 15 -2.44 2.73 6.05
CA LEU A 15 -1.35 3.50 5.43
C LEU A 15 -1.85 4.50 4.37
N VAL A 16 -2.56 4.03 3.38
CA VAL A 16 -3.02 4.84 2.24
C VAL A 16 -4.19 5.73 2.61
N GLY A 17 -5.20 5.16 3.26
CA GLY A 17 -6.43 5.90 3.59
C GLY A 17 -6.18 7.04 4.58
N SER A 18 -5.28 6.86 5.55
CA SER A 18 -4.91 7.93 6.49
C SER A 18 -4.14 9.07 5.82
N ALA A 19 -3.23 8.74 4.90
CA ALA A 19 -2.52 9.75 4.11
C ALA A 19 -3.47 10.54 3.20
N ILE A 20 -4.44 9.88 2.56
CA ILE A 20 -5.46 10.53 1.73
C ILE A 20 -6.36 11.43 2.59
N LEU A 21 -6.79 10.97 3.76
CA LEU A 21 -7.59 11.76 4.69
C LEU A 21 -6.85 13.02 5.13
N ALA A 22 -5.59 12.89 5.54
CA ALA A 22 -4.74 14.02 5.92
C ALA A 22 -4.55 15.02 4.76
N ASN A 23 -4.32 14.53 3.54
CA ASN A 23 -4.16 15.37 2.35
C ASN A 23 -5.47 16.13 2.00
N LEU A 24 -6.63 15.48 2.10
CA LEU A 24 -7.92 16.14 1.89
C LEU A 24 -8.14 17.25 2.91
N ILE A 25 -7.90 16.99 4.19
CA ILE A 25 -8.04 17.98 5.29
C ILE A 25 -7.09 19.15 5.05
N SER A 26 -5.82 18.91 4.77
CA SER A 26 -4.81 19.96 4.51
C SER A 26 -5.17 20.84 3.31
N LYS A 27 -5.86 20.28 2.31
CA LYS A 27 -6.38 21.02 1.15
C LYS A 27 -7.73 21.71 1.42
N GLY A 28 -8.25 21.67 2.64
CA GLY A 28 -9.46 22.39 3.07
C GLY A 28 -10.77 21.70 2.67
N TYR A 29 -10.77 20.39 2.40
CA TYR A 29 -12.02 19.61 2.32
C TYR A 29 -12.49 19.31 3.74
N ASN A 30 -13.73 19.69 4.06
CA ASN A 30 -14.26 19.62 5.43
C ASN A 30 -15.52 18.74 5.58
N ASN A 31 -16.04 18.19 4.49
CA ASN A 31 -17.18 17.29 4.52
C ASN A 31 -16.73 15.86 4.14
N ILE A 32 -15.94 15.27 5.03
CA ILE A 32 -15.36 13.95 4.84
C ILE A 32 -16.05 12.95 5.75
N VAL A 33 -16.52 11.85 5.18
CA VAL A 33 -17.15 10.74 5.91
C VAL A 33 -16.17 9.58 5.97
N THR A 34 -16.01 9.01 7.15
CA THR A 34 -15.21 7.81 7.41
C THR A 34 -15.99 6.85 8.31
N ARG A 35 -15.72 5.54 8.23
CA ARG A 35 -16.24 4.52 9.15
C ARG A 35 -15.17 3.50 9.42
N VAL A 36 -14.98 3.12 10.66
CA VAL A 36 -14.12 1.97 11.01
C VAL A 36 -14.88 0.68 10.76
N HIS A 37 -14.16 -0.44 10.65
CA HIS A 37 -14.76 -1.75 10.33
C HIS A 37 -15.90 -2.16 11.29
N LYS A 38 -15.78 -1.83 12.57
CA LYS A 38 -16.82 -2.09 13.57
C LYS A 38 -18.13 -1.32 13.34
N GLU A 39 -18.07 -0.18 12.66
CA GLU A 39 -19.21 0.67 12.33
C GLU A 39 -19.81 0.34 10.97
N LEU A 40 -18.98 -0.15 10.04
CA LEU A 40 -19.38 -0.49 8.69
C LEU A 40 -18.50 -1.62 8.16
N ASP A 41 -19.05 -2.83 8.12
CA ASP A 41 -18.42 -3.96 7.46
C ASP A 41 -18.71 -3.87 5.95
N LEU A 42 -17.67 -3.56 5.18
CA LEU A 42 -17.78 -3.43 3.72
C LEU A 42 -18.01 -4.76 3.01
N THR A 43 -17.87 -5.89 3.68
CA THR A 43 -18.23 -7.21 3.14
C THR A 43 -19.75 -7.48 3.25
N ASP A 44 -20.44 -6.76 4.12
CA ASP A 44 -21.90 -6.85 4.31
C ASP A 44 -22.63 -5.90 3.34
N GLN A 45 -23.29 -6.48 2.35
CA GLN A 45 -24.00 -5.73 1.32
C GLN A 45 -25.14 -4.87 1.90
N CYS A 46 -25.85 -5.34 2.93
CA CYS A 46 -26.97 -4.61 3.53
C CYS A 46 -26.46 -3.38 4.29
N GLN A 47 -25.38 -3.52 5.06
CA GLN A 47 -24.77 -2.37 5.75
C GLN A 47 -24.27 -1.33 4.75
N VAL A 48 -23.58 -1.75 3.68
CA VAL A 48 -23.08 -0.83 2.65
C VAL A 48 -24.23 -0.14 1.93
N LYS A 49 -25.30 -0.87 1.57
CA LYS A 49 -26.51 -0.29 0.98
C LYS A 49 -27.09 0.81 1.88
N ASN A 50 -27.31 0.53 3.15
CA ASN A 50 -27.90 1.47 4.11
C ASN A 50 -26.99 2.70 4.31
N PHE A 51 -25.67 2.49 4.40
CA PHE A 51 -24.69 3.57 4.48
C PHE A 51 -24.80 4.53 3.29
N PHE A 52 -24.80 4.01 2.05
CA PHE A 52 -24.89 4.86 0.86
C PHE A 52 -26.24 5.60 0.75
N LEU A 53 -27.35 4.96 1.14
CA LEU A 53 -28.67 5.59 1.17
C LEU A 53 -28.75 6.74 2.19
N THR A 54 -28.08 6.61 3.33
CA THR A 54 -28.07 7.61 4.40
C THR A 54 -27.08 8.73 4.12
N GLU A 55 -25.82 8.38 3.84
CA GLU A 55 -24.72 9.33 3.70
C GLU A 55 -24.70 10.04 2.35
N LYS A 56 -25.11 9.37 1.28
CA LYS A 56 -25.15 9.91 -0.09
C LYS A 56 -23.85 10.64 -0.48
N PRO A 57 -22.68 9.98 -0.42
CA PRO A 57 -21.42 10.63 -0.76
C PRO A 57 -21.40 11.03 -2.24
N GLU A 58 -20.83 12.20 -2.54
CA GLU A 58 -20.63 12.68 -3.91
C GLU A 58 -19.38 12.07 -4.54
N TYR A 59 -18.35 11.81 -3.73
CA TYR A 59 -17.06 11.24 -4.13
C TYR A 59 -16.72 10.09 -3.20
N VAL A 60 -16.13 9.04 -3.77
CA VAL A 60 -15.72 7.84 -3.01
C VAL A 60 -14.27 7.53 -3.31
N ILE A 61 -13.49 7.26 -2.27
CA ILE A 61 -12.13 6.74 -2.37
C ILE A 61 -12.12 5.37 -1.71
N LEU A 62 -11.94 4.32 -2.49
CA LEU A 62 -11.91 2.95 -2.00
C LEU A 62 -10.46 2.50 -1.77
N ALA A 63 -9.95 2.81 -0.58
CA ALA A 63 -8.64 2.36 -0.10
C ALA A 63 -8.74 1.13 0.83
N ALA A 64 -9.95 0.74 1.22
CA ALA A 64 -10.18 -0.44 2.04
C ALA A 64 -9.89 -1.73 1.26
N ALA A 65 -9.09 -2.61 1.85
CA ALA A 65 -8.78 -3.93 1.33
C ALA A 65 -8.23 -4.83 2.44
N LYS A 66 -8.38 -6.15 2.30
CA LYS A 66 -7.58 -7.11 3.06
C LYS A 66 -6.20 -7.22 2.40
N VAL A 67 -5.17 -6.77 3.09
CA VAL A 67 -3.78 -6.73 2.60
C VAL A 67 -2.85 -7.49 3.54
N GLY A 68 -1.67 -7.88 3.05
CA GLY A 68 -0.64 -8.56 3.86
C GLY A 68 0.58 -8.93 3.03
N GLY A 69 1.65 -9.34 3.69
CA GLY A 69 2.87 -9.84 3.07
C GLY A 69 2.69 -11.17 2.33
N ILE A 70 3.78 -11.70 1.77
CA ILE A 70 3.78 -12.93 0.97
C ILE A 70 3.21 -14.12 1.76
N ASP A 71 3.65 -14.30 3.02
CA ASP A 71 3.23 -15.43 3.84
C ASP A 71 1.73 -15.39 4.16
N ALA A 72 1.18 -14.21 4.50
CA ALA A 72 -0.24 -14.03 4.75
C ALA A 72 -1.08 -14.30 3.50
N ASN A 73 -0.67 -13.77 2.34
CA ASN A 73 -1.34 -14.01 1.06
C ASN A 73 -1.36 -15.51 0.71
N ASN A 74 -0.24 -16.20 0.92
CA ASN A 74 -0.15 -17.63 0.61
C ASN A 74 -0.95 -18.51 1.61
N LYS A 75 -1.03 -18.11 2.86
CA LYS A 75 -1.73 -18.86 3.92
C LYS A 75 -3.26 -18.66 3.87
N TYR A 76 -3.72 -17.43 3.66
CA TYR A 76 -5.14 -17.05 3.75
C TYR A 76 -5.76 -16.77 2.38
N ARG A 77 -5.42 -17.58 1.37
CA ARG A 77 -5.79 -17.38 -0.04
C ARG A 77 -7.29 -17.12 -0.27
N ALA A 78 -8.15 -17.95 0.34
CA ALA A 78 -9.61 -17.82 0.21
C ALA A 78 -10.13 -16.51 0.81
N GLU A 79 -9.62 -16.12 1.97
CA GLU A 79 -10.00 -14.88 2.62
C GLU A 79 -9.55 -13.64 1.83
N PHE A 80 -8.35 -13.67 1.22
CA PHE A 80 -7.86 -12.56 0.42
C PHE A 80 -8.70 -12.34 -0.84
N ILE A 81 -9.10 -13.40 -1.55
CA ILE A 81 -9.95 -13.22 -2.73
C ILE A 81 -11.37 -12.84 -2.31
N TYR A 82 -11.98 -13.56 -1.38
CA TYR A 82 -13.38 -13.36 -0.99
C TYR A 82 -13.61 -11.96 -0.41
N ASN A 83 -12.86 -11.58 0.64
CA ASN A 83 -13.08 -10.30 1.30
C ASN A 83 -12.84 -9.11 0.36
N ASN A 84 -11.79 -9.15 -0.48
CA ASN A 84 -11.54 -8.07 -1.42
C ASN A 84 -12.62 -7.96 -2.50
N LEU A 85 -13.12 -9.09 -3.01
CA LEU A 85 -14.24 -9.10 -3.95
C LEU A 85 -15.50 -8.52 -3.32
N MET A 86 -15.86 -8.93 -2.10
CA MET A 86 -17.05 -8.41 -1.41
C MET A 86 -16.94 -6.92 -1.15
N ILE A 87 -15.84 -6.44 -0.60
CA ILE A 87 -15.60 -5.01 -0.32
C ILE A 87 -15.79 -4.18 -1.60
N GLN A 88 -15.07 -4.53 -2.66
CA GLN A 88 -15.09 -3.73 -3.88
C GLN A 88 -16.41 -3.82 -4.63
N ASN A 89 -17.03 -5.01 -4.72
CA ASN A 89 -18.31 -5.18 -5.38
C ASN A 89 -19.40 -4.35 -4.70
N ASN A 90 -19.46 -4.39 -3.36
CA ASN A 90 -20.43 -3.62 -2.60
C ASN A 90 -20.23 -2.11 -2.79
N VAL A 91 -19.00 -1.62 -2.63
CA VAL A 91 -18.74 -0.18 -2.71
C VAL A 91 -18.92 0.36 -4.12
N ILE A 92 -18.40 -0.33 -5.16
CA ILE A 92 -18.51 0.11 -6.55
C ILE A 92 -19.99 0.10 -7.00
N HIS A 93 -20.72 -0.98 -6.71
CA HIS A 93 -22.13 -1.10 -7.11
C HIS A 93 -23.02 -0.05 -6.43
N HIS A 94 -22.88 0.12 -5.11
CA HIS A 94 -23.66 1.13 -4.38
C HIS A 94 -23.23 2.57 -4.72
N SER A 95 -22.00 2.79 -5.15
CA SER A 95 -21.59 4.09 -5.71
C SER A 95 -22.37 4.43 -6.99
N TYR A 96 -22.56 3.44 -7.88
CA TYR A 96 -23.39 3.61 -9.07
C TYR A 96 -24.86 3.87 -8.72
N LEU A 97 -25.46 3.01 -7.89
CA LEU A 97 -26.89 3.13 -7.52
C LEU A 97 -27.22 4.47 -6.86
N ASN A 98 -26.27 5.04 -6.11
CA ASN A 98 -26.43 6.31 -5.42
C ASN A 98 -25.86 7.51 -6.19
N LYS A 99 -25.57 7.33 -7.49
CA LYS A 99 -25.14 8.40 -8.39
C LYS A 99 -23.91 9.16 -7.91
N VAL A 100 -22.93 8.44 -7.35
CA VAL A 100 -21.63 9.00 -6.98
C VAL A 100 -21.00 9.63 -8.21
N LYS A 101 -20.60 10.90 -8.09
CA LYS A 101 -20.04 11.67 -9.21
C LYS A 101 -18.71 11.13 -9.69
N LYS A 102 -17.90 10.59 -8.77
CA LYS A 102 -16.62 10.00 -9.09
C LYS A 102 -16.17 9.03 -7.99
N LEU A 103 -15.65 7.89 -8.40
CA LEU A 103 -15.03 6.90 -7.52
C LEU A 103 -13.57 6.71 -7.92
N LEU A 104 -12.68 6.65 -6.93
CA LEU A 104 -11.29 6.24 -7.10
C LEU A 104 -11.10 4.87 -6.44
N PHE A 105 -10.81 3.86 -7.26
CA PHE A 105 -10.50 2.50 -6.82
C PHE A 105 -8.99 2.31 -6.72
N LEU A 106 -8.52 1.96 -5.53
CA LEU A 106 -7.11 1.61 -5.32
C LEU A 106 -6.89 0.13 -5.58
N GLY A 107 -6.28 -0.16 -6.71
CA GLY A 107 -5.77 -1.46 -7.08
C GLY A 107 -4.37 -1.71 -6.49
N SER A 108 -3.54 -2.38 -7.25
CA SER A 108 -2.14 -2.68 -6.91
C SER A 108 -1.38 -3.08 -8.16
N SER A 109 -0.11 -2.77 -8.25
CA SER A 109 0.77 -3.29 -9.30
C SER A 109 0.93 -4.83 -9.29
N CYS A 110 0.36 -5.53 -8.29
CA CYS A 110 0.29 -7.00 -8.25
C CYS A 110 -0.58 -7.61 -9.37
N ILE A 111 -1.43 -6.81 -10.01
CA ILE A 111 -2.28 -7.23 -11.14
C ILE A 111 -1.51 -7.64 -12.39
N TYR A 112 -0.24 -7.25 -12.49
CA TYR A 112 0.56 -7.54 -13.67
C TYR A 112 1.21 -8.92 -13.61
N PRO A 113 1.45 -9.55 -14.79
CA PRO A 113 2.12 -10.83 -14.87
C PRO A 113 3.47 -10.83 -14.14
N LYS A 114 3.82 -11.98 -13.57
CA LYS A 114 5.12 -12.18 -12.91
C LYS A 114 6.28 -11.88 -13.83
N ASN A 115 6.18 -12.33 -15.08
CA ASN A 115 7.19 -12.17 -16.13
C ASN A 115 6.61 -11.28 -17.23
N CYS A 116 6.71 -9.97 -17.06
CA CYS A 116 6.35 -9.00 -18.10
C CYS A 116 7.52 -8.04 -18.36
N LEU A 117 7.48 -7.35 -19.49
CA LEU A 117 8.48 -6.34 -19.84
C LEU A 117 8.53 -5.24 -18.78
N GLN A 118 9.70 -4.69 -18.59
CA GLN A 118 9.98 -3.64 -17.61
C GLN A 118 10.51 -2.38 -18.34
N PRO A 119 10.05 -1.19 -17.98
CA PRO A 119 9.01 -0.89 -16.97
C PRO A 119 7.63 -1.39 -17.40
N ILE A 120 6.79 -1.75 -16.42
CA ILE A 120 5.47 -2.35 -16.64
C ILE A 120 4.47 -1.27 -17.07
N THR A 121 3.98 -1.35 -18.28
CA THR A 121 2.89 -0.49 -18.77
C THR A 121 1.53 -1.05 -18.42
N GLU A 122 0.48 -0.22 -18.48
CA GLU A 122 -0.90 -0.65 -18.26
C GLU A 122 -1.34 -1.75 -19.25
N GLU A 123 -0.75 -1.78 -20.44
CA GLU A 123 -1.01 -2.79 -21.48
C GLU A 123 -0.53 -4.21 -21.08
N SER A 124 0.29 -4.34 -20.07
CA SER A 124 0.73 -5.63 -19.54
C SER A 124 -0.36 -6.40 -18.79
N LEU A 125 -1.52 -5.78 -18.54
CA LEU A 125 -2.62 -6.43 -17.83
C LEU A 125 -3.14 -7.64 -18.60
N LEU A 126 -3.25 -8.80 -17.91
CA LEU A 126 -3.76 -10.08 -18.45
C LEU A 126 -2.95 -10.69 -19.61
N THR A 127 -1.68 -10.31 -19.78
CA THR A 127 -0.82 -10.86 -20.84
C THR A 127 -0.04 -12.11 -20.42
N GLY A 128 -0.17 -12.56 -19.16
CA GLY A 128 0.56 -13.73 -18.66
C GLY A 128 0.16 -14.13 -17.24
N LYS A 129 0.85 -15.15 -16.70
CA LYS A 129 0.58 -15.70 -15.37
C LYS A 129 0.96 -14.72 -14.26
N LEU A 130 0.10 -14.61 -13.26
CA LEU A 130 0.33 -13.81 -12.05
C LEU A 130 1.37 -14.47 -11.13
N GLU A 131 1.86 -13.72 -10.13
CA GLU A 131 2.67 -14.30 -9.06
C GLU A 131 1.80 -15.20 -8.18
N TYR A 132 2.13 -16.48 -8.12
CA TYR A 132 1.32 -17.51 -7.47
C TYR A 132 0.98 -17.21 -6.01
N THR A 133 1.91 -16.66 -5.25
CA THR A 133 1.72 -16.45 -3.81
C THR A 133 0.65 -15.40 -3.48
N ASN A 134 0.44 -14.42 -4.37
CA ASN A 134 -0.56 -13.36 -4.19
C ASN A 134 -1.63 -13.35 -5.29
N GLU A 135 -1.72 -14.40 -6.10
CA GLU A 135 -2.68 -14.51 -7.20
C GLU A 135 -4.13 -14.24 -6.77
N PRO A 136 -4.65 -14.77 -5.63
CA PRO A 136 -6.01 -14.51 -5.18
C PRO A 136 -6.29 -13.02 -4.95
N TYR A 137 -5.36 -12.30 -4.34
CA TYR A 137 -5.43 -10.85 -4.17
C TYR A 137 -5.39 -10.11 -5.51
N SER A 138 -4.49 -10.53 -6.39
CA SER A 138 -4.33 -9.93 -7.72
C SER A 138 -5.61 -10.09 -8.56
N ILE A 139 -6.21 -11.28 -8.58
CA ILE A 139 -7.48 -11.55 -9.27
C ILE A 139 -8.60 -10.65 -8.72
N ALA A 140 -8.71 -10.52 -7.39
CA ALA A 140 -9.69 -9.61 -6.81
C ALA A 140 -9.47 -8.17 -7.30
N LYS A 141 -8.22 -7.68 -7.30
CA LYS A 141 -7.92 -6.32 -7.77
C LYS A 141 -8.15 -6.13 -9.27
N ILE A 142 -7.86 -7.12 -10.10
CA ILE A 142 -8.21 -7.13 -11.53
C ILE A 142 -9.73 -7.02 -11.70
N SER A 143 -10.50 -7.83 -10.95
CA SER A 143 -11.98 -7.79 -11.01
C SER A 143 -12.52 -6.40 -10.66
N GLY A 144 -12.01 -5.73 -9.62
CA GLY A 144 -12.44 -4.38 -9.24
C GLY A 144 -12.12 -3.34 -10.30
N LEU A 145 -10.93 -3.41 -10.91
CA LEU A 145 -10.55 -2.58 -12.04
C LEU A 145 -11.51 -2.78 -13.21
N LYS A 146 -11.75 -4.04 -13.62
CA LYS A 146 -12.66 -4.38 -14.73
C LYS A 146 -14.11 -4.01 -14.42
N MET A 147 -14.52 -4.08 -13.17
CA MET A 147 -15.83 -3.60 -12.75
C MET A 147 -15.96 -2.08 -12.94
N CYS A 148 -14.97 -1.28 -12.52
CA CYS A 148 -14.97 0.17 -12.76
C CYS A 148 -15.04 0.49 -14.27
N GLU A 149 -14.22 -0.18 -15.08
CA GLU A 149 -14.21 -0.02 -16.55
C GLU A 149 -15.56 -0.36 -17.16
N SER A 150 -16.17 -1.49 -16.77
CA SER A 150 -17.49 -1.92 -17.27
C SER A 150 -18.62 -0.96 -16.90
N TYR A 151 -18.61 -0.42 -15.66
CA TYR A 151 -19.60 0.57 -15.23
C TYR A 151 -19.46 1.89 -15.99
N ASN A 152 -18.25 2.31 -16.30
CA ASN A 152 -18.01 3.50 -17.11
C ASN A 152 -18.57 3.32 -18.53
N LEU A 153 -18.32 2.17 -19.15
CA LEU A 153 -18.79 1.88 -20.52
C LEU A 153 -20.29 1.72 -20.60
N GLN A 154 -20.88 1.01 -19.65
CA GLN A 154 -22.33 0.70 -19.71
C GLN A 154 -23.19 1.85 -19.19
N TYR A 155 -22.76 2.54 -18.14
CA TYR A 155 -23.58 3.49 -17.41
C TYR A 155 -23.02 4.92 -17.42
N SER A 156 -21.96 5.18 -18.17
CA SER A 156 -21.30 6.49 -18.25
C SER A 156 -20.92 7.05 -16.89
N THR A 157 -20.49 6.16 -15.96
CA THR A 157 -19.94 6.59 -14.66
C THR A 157 -18.55 7.20 -14.84
N ASN A 158 -17.98 7.73 -13.76
CA ASN A 158 -16.62 8.28 -13.75
C ASN A 158 -15.80 7.61 -12.66
N PHE A 159 -15.56 6.31 -12.82
CA PHE A 159 -14.84 5.47 -11.87
C PHE A 159 -13.41 5.22 -12.37
N ILE A 160 -12.43 5.76 -11.66
CA ILE A 160 -11.02 5.68 -12.05
C ILE A 160 -10.31 4.64 -11.17
N SER A 161 -9.54 3.77 -11.79
CA SER A 161 -8.72 2.78 -11.11
C SER A 161 -7.25 3.19 -11.14
N VAL A 162 -6.56 3.11 -10.01
CA VAL A 162 -5.14 3.41 -9.90
C VAL A 162 -4.35 2.23 -9.34
N MET A 163 -3.15 2.01 -9.87
CA MET A 163 -2.28 0.88 -9.54
C MET A 163 -0.99 1.37 -8.89
N PRO A 164 -1.00 1.58 -7.57
CA PRO A 164 0.21 2.00 -6.87
C PRO A 164 1.27 0.90 -6.86
N THR A 165 2.53 1.31 -6.87
CA THR A 165 3.69 0.48 -6.57
C THR A 165 3.79 0.17 -5.07
N ASN A 166 4.95 -0.34 -4.58
CA ASN A 166 5.10 -0.59 -3.14
C ASN A 166 5.09 0.73 -2.37
N LEU A 167 4.24 0.79 -1.38
CA LEU A 167 4.05 1.99 -0.56
C LEU A 167 4.74 1.82 0.78
N TYR A 168 5.13 2.94 1.38
CA TYR A 168 5.64 3.03 2.73
C TYR A 168 5.34 4.41 3.31
N GLY A 169 5.23 4.52 4.63
CA GLY A 169 4.96 5.80 5.29
C GLY A 169 4.36 5.65 6.69
N PRO A 170 3.84 6.74 7.26
CA PRO A 170 3.11 6.74 8.52
C PRO A 170 1.94 5.76 8.51
N ASN A 171 1.70 5.11 9.66
CA ASN A 171 0.64 4.09 9.82
C ASN A 171 0.81 2.81 8.95
N ASP A 172 2.02 2.56 8.44
CA ASP A 172 2.34 1.26 7.84
C ASP A 172 2.43 0.17 8.92
N SER A 173 2.36 -1.10 8.50
CA SER A 173 2.57 -2.22 9.40
C SER A 173 4.06 -2.46 9.64
N PHE A 174 4.49 -2.39 10.90
CA PHE A 174 5.84 -2.72 11.33
C PHE A 174 5.92 -4.11 11.99
N ASP A 175 4.87 -4.93 11.90
CA ASP A 175 4.88 -6.33 12.36
C ASP A 175 5.88 -7.16 11.55
N LEU A 176 6.95 -7.63 12.18
CA LEU A 176 8.03 -8.38 11.52
C LEU A 176 7.57 -9.69 10.87
N GLY A 177 6.41 -10.23 11.26
CA GLY A 177 5.82 -11.43 10.67
C GLY A 177 5.09 -11.15 9.35
N ASN A 178 4.48 -9.95 9.20
CA ASN A 178 3.54 -9.64 8.12
C ASN A 178 3.86 -8.35 7.36
N ALA A 179 4.81 -7.53 7.83
CA ALA A 179 5.17 -6.25 7.21
C ALA A 179 5.77 -6.41 5.81
N HIS A 180 5.61 -5.38 4.99
CA HIS A 180 6.36 -5.24 3.75
C HIS A 180 7.85 -5.02 4.01
N VAL A 181 8.67 -5.20 2.96
CA VAL A 181 10.13 -5.25 3.09
C VAL A 181 10.72 -3.97 3.70
N LEU A 182 10.28 -2.78 3.28
CA LEU A 182 10.87 -1.51 3.77
C LEU A 182 10.58 -1.30 5.28
N PRO A 183 9.32 -1.32 5.77
CA PRO A 183 9.06 -1.16 7.20
C PRO A 183 9.67 -2.28 8.05
N SER A 184 9.74 -3.52 7.54
CA SER A 184 10.41 -4.63 8.21
C SER A 184 11.91 -4.37 8.37
N LEU A 185 12.62 -3.98 7.29
CA LEU A 185 14.04 -3.65 7.36
C LEU A 185 14.30 -2.44 8.25
N PHE A 186 13.48 -1.41 8.15
CA PHE A 186 13.58 -0.23 9.01
C PHE A 186 13.52 -0.62 10.48
N ARG A 187 12.49 -1.36 10.90
CA ARG A 187 12.34 -1.81 12.29
C ARG A 187 13.48 -2.72 12.74
N LYS A 188 13.95 -3.62 11.88
CA LYS A 188 15.09 -4.49 12.20
C LYS A 188 16.36 -3.69 12.50
N PHE A 189 16.71 -2.74 11.65
CA PHE A 189 17.90 -1.89 11.89
C PHE A 189 17.71 -0.98 13.09
N PHE A 190 16.51 -0.43 13.28
CA PHE A 190 16.19 0.39 14.46
C PHE A 190 16.39 -0.38 15.76
N LEU A 191 15.85 -1.59 15.87
CA LEU A 191 16.02 -2.45 17.05
C LEU A 191 17.47 -2.90 17.24
N ALA A 192 18.19 -3.25 16.16
CA ALA A 192 19.59 -3.64 16.22
C ALA A 192 20.49 -2.51 16.70
N ASP A 193 20.26 -1.28 16.24
CA ASP A 193 21.02 -0.09 16.67
C ASP A 193 20.77 0.23 18.15
N ASN A 194 19.51 0.14 18.61
CA ASN A 194 19.17 0.32 20.01
C ASN A 194 19.73 -0.80 20.91
N LEU A 195 19.87 -2.03 20.39
CA LEU A 195 20.60 -3.10 21.09
C LEU A 195 22.09 -2.76 21.26
N VAL A 196 22.73 -2.22 20.21
CA VAL A 196 24.15 -1.81 20.27
C VAL A 196 24.34 -0.70 21.30
N LYS A 197 23.45 0.29 21.30
CA LYS A 197 23.46 1.45 22.20
C LYS A 197 22.95 1.13 23.61
N ASP A 198 22.53 -0.09 23.86
CA ASP A 198 21.92 -0.55 25.14
C ASP A 198 20.69 0.29 25.57
N ASN A 199 19.99 0.85 24.57
CA ASN A 199 18.82 1.71 24.77
C ASN A 199 17.54 0.89 24.96
N TRP A 200 17.42 0.27 26.13
CA TRP A 200 16.31 -0.61 26.48
C TRP A 200 14.96 0.11 26.53
N SER A 201 14.96 1.40 26.87
CA SER A 201 13.72 2.20 26.88
C SER A 201 13.04 2.21 25.51
N LEU A 202 13.79 2.51 24.45
CA LEU A 202 13.24 2.51 23.09
C LEU A 202 12.86 1.10 22.59
N ILE A 203 13.66 0.09 22.93
CA ILE A 203 13.32 -1.32 22.58
C ILE A 203 12.00 -1.72 23.21
N GLN A 204 11.79 -1.43 24.50
CA GLN A 204 10.57 -1.75 25.21
C GLN A 204 9.35 -0.99 24.65
N LYS A 205 9.50 0.31 24.34
CA LYS A 205 8.43 1.09 23.73
C LYS A 205 8.06 0.56 22.36
N ASP A 206 9.05 0.21 21.52
CA ASP A 206 8.83 -0.42 20.22
C ASP A 206 8.03 -1.73 20.34
N LEU A 207 8.43 -2.60 21.26
CA LEU A 207 7.76 -3.88 21.48
C LEU A 207 6.36 -3.73 22.09
N ASN A 208 6.12 -2.71 22.93
CA ASN A 208 4.79 -2.40 23.43
C ASN A 208 3.85 -1.92 22.31
N MET A 209 4.37 -1.12 21.36
CA MET A 209 3.62 -0.66 20.21
C MET A 209 3.39 -1.77 19.17
N ASN A 210 4.41 -2.59 18.95
CA ASN A 210 4.40 -3.67 17.97
C ASN A 210 4.98 -4.97 18.58
N PRO A 211 4.22 -5.72 19.37
CA PRO A 211 4.69 -6.98 19.95
C PRO A 211 5.18 -7.96 18.88
N ILE A 212 6.20 -8.73 19.20
CA ILE A 212 6.68 -9.80 18.32
C ILE A 212 6.23 -11.12 18.91
N GLU A 213 5.33 -11.83 18.23
CA GLU A 213 4.66 -13.01 18.76
C GLU A 213 3.97 -12.66 20.11
N ASN A 214 4.37 -13.30 21.21
CA ASN A 214 3.86 -13.03 22.56
C ASN A 214 4.84 -12.22 23.42
N VAL A 215 5.82 -11.54 22.81
CA VAL A 215 6.84 -10.76 23.51
C VAL A 215 6.61 -9.27 23.27
N ASP A 216 6.38 -8.54 24.34
CA ASP A 216 6.25 -7.09 24.39
C ASP A 216 7.34 -6.44 25.25
N GLY A 217 7.26 -5.14 25.48
CA GLY A 217 8.26 -4.40 26.27
C GLY A 217 8.26 -4.69 27.76
N SER A 218 7.25 -5.42 28.31
CA SER A 218 7.20 -5.84 29.72
C SER A 218 8.03 -7.10 29.99
N ASN A 219 8.38 -7.83 28.93
CA ASN A 219 9.18 -9.05 29.04
C ASN A 219 10.61 -8.78 29.50
N ASN A 220 11.25 -9.76 30.13
CA ASN A 220 12.63 -9.63 30.54
C ASN A 220 13.61 -9.60 29.35
N LYS A 221 14.79 -9.03 29.56
CA LYS A 221 15.81 -8.85 28.51
C LYS A 221 16.20 -10.13 27.78
N LYS A 222 16.21 -11.30 28.49
CA LYS A 222 16.55 -12.60 27.85
C LYS A 222 15.49 -13.02 26.86
N GLN A 223 14.21 -12.87 27.19
CA GLN A 223 13.09 -13.17 26.30
C GLN A 223 13.10 -12.24 25.08
N ILE A 224 13.28 -10.93 25.28
CA ILE A 224 13.38 -9.94 24.21
C ILE A 224 14.55 -10.28 23.26
N ILE A 225 15.76 -10.52 23.80
CA ILE A 225 16.92 -10.89 22.96
C ILE A 225 16.65 -12.18 22.20
N SER A 226 16.00 -13.15 22.80
CA SER A 226 15.69 -14.44 22.17
C SER A 226 14.77 -14.26 20.95
N VAL A 227 13.67 -13.49 21.10
CA VAL A 227 12.75 -13.24 19.99
C VAL A 227 13.39 -12.38 18.90
N LEU A 228 14.15 -11.34 19.25
CA LEU A 228 14.87 -10.53 18.27
C LEU A 228 15.86 -11.38 17.45
N LYS A 229 16.61 -12.28 18.11
CA LYS A 229 17.53 -13.20 17.44
C LYS A 229 16.79 -14.14 16.47
N LYS A 230 15.60 -14.63 16.83
CA LYS A 230 14.75 -15.46 15.94
C LYS A 230 14.38 -14.73 14.65
N TYR A 231 14.17 -13.42 14.72
CA TYR A 231 13.89 -12.56 13.55
C TYR A 231 15.16 -11.99 12.88
N GLY A 232 16.34 -12.49 13.27
CA GLY A 232 17.62 -12.09 12.67
C GLY A 232 18.11 -10.69 13.09
N ILE A 233 17.71 -10.23 14.29
CA ILE A 233 18.10 -8.92 14.83
C ILE A 233 19.12 -9.14 15.95
N GLN A 234 20.37 -8.71 15.75
CA GLN A 234 21.45 -8.87 16.71
C GLN A 234 22.38 -7.63 16.72
N LYS A 235 23.14 -7.47 17.81
CA LYS A 235 24.15 -6.37 17.92
C LYS A 235 25.16 -6.38 16.78
N LYS A 236 25.59 -7.59 16.33
CA LYS A 236 26.65 -7.75 15.32
C LYS A 236 26.12 -7.72 13.88
N TYR A 237 24.89 -8.16 13.63
CA TYR A 237 24.33 -8.21 12.30
C TYR A 237 22.80 -8.18 12.31
N VAL A 238 22.25 -7.77 11.18
CA VAL A 238 20.82 -7.91 10.83
C VAL A 238 20.71 -8.87 9.65
N GLU A 239 19.80 -9.86 9.78
CA GLU A 239 19.50 -10.80 8.71
C GLU A 239 18.44 -10.24 7.78
N VAL A 240 18.74 -10.28 6.48
CA VAL A 240 17.84 -9.94 5.38
C VAL A 240 17.51 -11.21 4.59
N TRP A 241 16.23 -11.46 4.33
CA TRP A 241 15.81 -12.63 3.58
C TRP A 241 16.18 -12.53 2.10
N GLY A 242 16.51 -13.67 1.49
CA GLY A 242 16.88 -13.81 0.10
C GLY A 242 18.30 -13.36 -0.22
N SER A 243 18.59 -13.15 -1.50
CA SER A 243 19.93 -12.76 -2.00
C SER A 243 20.19 -11.25 -1.94
N GLY A 244 19.16 -10.43 -1.70
CA GLY A 244 19.23 -8.98 -1.80
C GLY A 244 19.23 -8.43 -3.24
N LYS A 245 19.22 -9.28 -4.26
CA LYS A 245 19.22 -8.90 -5.68
C LYS A 245 17.89 -8.35 -6.22
N PRO A 246 16.70 -8.81 -5.74
CA PRO A 246 15.43 -8.31 -6.26
C PRO A 246 15.34 -6.80 -6.22
N MET A 247 14.79 -6.23 -7.30
CA MET A 247 14.60 -4.79 -7.49
C MET A 247 13.16 -4.41 -7.15
N ARG A 248 12.97 -3.33 -6.40
CA ARG A 248 11.64 -2.81 -6.02
C ARG A 248 11.59 -1.30 -6.16
N GLU A 249 10.45 -0.86 -6.62
CA GLU A 249 10.06 0.54 -6.63
C GLU A 249 9.31 0.87 -5.33
N PHE A 250 9.58 2.05 -4.75
CA PHE A 250 8.95 2.52 -3.50
C PHE A 250 8.41 3.94 -3.68
N LEU A 251 7.16 4.14 -3.25
CA LEU A 251 6.51 5.45 -3.27
C LEU A 251 6.06 5.84 -1.85
N TRP A 252 6.33 7.06 -1.48
CA TRP A 252 5.89 7.66 -0.21
C TRP A 252 4.36 7.79 -0.17
N SER A 253 3.73 7.37 0.94
CA SER A 253 2.26 7.31 1.04
C SER A 253 1.56 8.67 0.89
N GLU A 254 2.20 9.76 1.32
CA GLU A 254 1.65 11.11 1.14
C GLU A 254 1.72 11.56 -0.33
N ASP A 255 2.73 11.14 -1.09
CA ASP A 255 2.79 11.38 -2.54
C ASP A 255 1.67 10.61 -3.26
N LEU A 256 1.41 9.35 -2.85
CA LEU A 256 0.25 8.63 -3.37
C LEU A 256 -1.07 9.35 -3.04
N ALA A 257 -1.22 9.85 -1.81
CA ALA A 257 -2.40 10.59 -1.40
C ALA A 257 -2.60 11.84 -2.26
N GLU A 258 -1.51 12.54 -2.53
CA GLU A 258 -1.52 13.71 -3.41
C GLU A 258 -1.95 13.33 -4.84
N ALA A 259 -1.40 12.25 -5.40
CA ALA A 259 -1.79 11.71 -6.70
C ALA A 259 -3.29 11.36 -6.74
N CYS A 260 -3.81 10.69 -5.72
CA CYS A 260 -5.22 10.33 -5.61
C CYS A 260 -6.13 11.56 -5.63
N VAL A 261 -5.79 12.59 -4.85
CA VAL A 261 -6.58 13.83 -4.79
C VAL A 261 -6.44 14.63 -6.09
N PHE A 262 -5.25 14.63 -6.72
CA PHE A 262 -5.05 15.19 -8.04
C PHE A 262 -5.94 14.52 -9.10
N ILE A 263 -5.96 13.20 -9.16
CA ILE A 263 -6.78 12.41 -10.11
C ILE A 263 -8.28 12.69 -9.88
N LEU A 264 -8.72 12.72 -8.63
CA LEU A 264 -10.11 13.04 -8.30
C LEU A 264 -10.52 14.44 -8.81
N ASN A 265 -9.62 15.40 -8.77
CA ASN A 265 -9.91 16.78 -9.20
C ASN A 265 -9.82 16.97 -10.72
N ASN A 266 -8.85 16.34 -11.38
CA ASN A 266 -8.39 16.76 -12.69
C ASN A 266 -8.60 15.72 -13.80
N VAL A 267 -8.75 14.42 -13.47
CA VAL A 267 -8.80 13.35 -14.48
C VAL A 267 -10.20 12.78 -14.58
N GLN A 268 -10.77 12.73 -15.78
CA GLN A 268 -12.04 12.05 -16.08
C GLN A 268 -11.79 10.72 -16.77
N PHE A 269 -12.79 9.82 -16.79
CA PHE A 269 -12.65 8.53 -17.48
C PHE A 269 -12.22 8.70 -18.95
N LYS A 270 -12.80 9.67 -19.67
CA LYS A 270 -12.43 9.95 -21.04
C LYS A 270 -10.95 10.33 -21.26
N ASP A 271 -10.28 10.85 -20.23
CA ASP A 271 -8.87 11.28 -20.31
C ASP A 271 -7.89 10.09 -20.22
N VAL A 272 -8.39 8.90 -19.85
CA VAL A 272 -7.61 7.66 -19.73
C VAL A 272 -7.98 6.60 -20.77
N VAL A 273 -8.94 6.91 -21.64
CA VAL A 273 -9.33 6.07 -22.78
C VAL A 273 -8.38 6.34 -23.93
N ASP A 274 -7.87 5.27 -24.54
CA ASP A 274 -7.14 5.36 -25.81
C ASP A 274 -8.15 5.36 -26.97
N ASN A 275 -8.35 6.51 -27.59
CA ASN A 275 -9.26 6.66 -28.71
C ASN A 275 -8.67 6.20 -30.05
N SER A 276 -7.44 5.72 -30.08
CA SER A 276 -6.80 5.19 -31.31
C SER A 276 -7.17 3.74 -31.58
N VAL A 277 -7.81 3.07 -30.62
CA VAL A 277 -8.23 1.66 -30.71
C VAL A 277 -9.76 1.53 -30.58
N ASN A 278 -10.32 0.52 -31.25
CA ASN A 278 -11.78 0.28 -31.20
C ASN A 278 -12.28 -0.27 -29.87
N GLU A 279 -11.40 -0.92 -29.09
CA GLU A 279 -11.75 -1.52 -27.80
C GLU A 279 -11.21 -0.69 -26.64
N VAL A 280 -12.07 -0.30 -25.72
CA VAL A 280 -11.66 0.40 -24.51
C VAL A 280 -11.12 -0.62 -23.50
N ARG A 281 -9.84 -0.58 -23.26
CA ARG A 281 -9.12 -1.46 -22.32
C ARG A 281 -8.09 -0.65 -21.52
N ASN A 282 -7.63 -1.22 -20.42
CA ASN A 282 -6.47 -0.73 -19.66
C ASN A 282 -6.55 0.76 -19.27
N THR A 283 -7.76 1.17 -18.86
CA THR A 283 -8.08 2.57 -18.50
C THR A 283 -7.55 2.96 -17.12
N HIS A 284 -6.88 2.05 -16.42
CA HIS A 284 -6.24 2.32 -15.14
C HIS A 284 -4.94 3.14 -15.32
N ILE A 285 -4.44 3.65 -14.17
CA ILE A 285 -3.27 4.52 -14.12
C ILE A 285 -2.26 3.94 -13.15
N ASN A 286 -1.05 3.65 -13.61
CA ASN A 286 0.07 3.31 -12.74
C ASN A 286 0.50 4.53 -11.93
N ILE A 287 0.72 4.33 -10.62
CA ILE A 287 1.27 5.35 -9.73
C ILE A 287 2.55 4.84 -9.08
N GLY A 288 3.65 5.46 -9.43
CA GLY A 288 4.98 5.09 -8.96
C GLY A 288 5.99 6.22 -9.11
N THR A 289 7.25 5.90 -8.96
CA THR A 289 8.38 6.83 -9.10
C THR A 289 9.12 6.64 -10.42
N GLY A 290 8.92 5.49 -11.11
CA GLY A 290 9.71 5.10 -12.28
C GLY A 290 11.17 4.78 -11.94
N LYS A 291 11.48 4.54 -10.64
CA LYS A 291 12.83 4.19 -10.15
C LYS A 291 12.76 3.02 -9.19
N ASP A 292 13.60 2.05 -9.41
CA ASP A 292 13.73 0.90 -8.52
C ASP A 292 15.09 0.87 -7.81
N VAL A 293 15.17 0.09 -6.75
CA VAL A 293 16.37 -0.11 -5.93
C VAL A 293 16.46 -1.59 -5.55
N SER A 294 17.69 -2.14 -5.47
CA SER A 294 17.85 -3.50 -4.97
C SER A 294 17.54 -3.59 -3.48
N ILE A 295 17.07 -4.73 -3.01
CA ILE A 295 16.85 -4.96 -1.57
C ILE A 295 18.15 -4.78 -0.78
N LYS A 296 19.30 -5.12 -1.38
CA LYS A 296 20.63 -4.87 -0.79
C LYS A 296 20.89 -3.37 -0.60
N ASP A 297 20.63 -2.56 -1.63
CA ASP A 297 20.89 -1.11 -1.57
C ASP A 297 19.89 -0.43 -0.65
N LEU A 298 18.62 -0.86 -0.65
CA LEU A 298 17.62 -0.41 0.32
C LEU A 298 18.07 -0.69 1.76
N ALA A 299 18.55 -1.91 2.05
CA ALA A 299 19.03 -2.27 3.37
C ALA A 299 20.24 -1.43 3.79
N ASN A 300 21.20 -1.19 2.87
CA ASN A 300 22.34 -0.31 3.11
C ASN A 300 21.91 1.14 3.38
N LEU A 301 20.94 1.64 2.61
CA LEU A 301 20.40 2.99 2.76
C LEU A 301 19.75 3.18 4.14
N ILE A 302 18.87 2.26 4.54
CA ILE A 302 18.20 2.30 5.86
C ILE A 302 19.23 2.15 6.99
N LYS A 303 20.16 1.19 6.86
CA LYS A 303 21.27 1.00 7.82
C LYS A 303 22.09 2.28 8.02
N GLY A 304 22.45 2.93 6.92
CA GLY A 304 23.23 4.19 6.94
C GLY A 304 22.47 5.31 7.62
N HIS A 305 21.17 5.45 7.31
CA HIS A 305 20.32 6.49 7.88
C HIS A 305 20.09 6.30 9.40
N ILE A 306 19.87 5.07 9.85
CA ILE A 306 19.73 4.74 11.29
C ILE A 306 21.06 4.88 12.02
N GLY A 307 22.19 4.70 11.32
CA GLY A 307 23.53 4.75 11.90
C GLY A 307 24.03 3.44 12.46
N TYR A 308 23.32 2.31 12.21
CA TYR A 308 23.71 0.99 12.67
C TYR A 308 25.06 0.56 12.08
N LYS A 309 26.02 0.11 12.93
CA LYS A 309 27.39 -0.23 12.54
C LYS A 309 27.65 -1.73 12.32
N GLY A 310 26.71 -2.60 12.71
CA GLY A 310 26.84 -4.04 12.48
C GLY A 310 26.72 -4.44 11.01
N ASP A 311 26.80 -5.74 10.72
CA ASP A 311 26.76 -6.28 9.36
C ASP A 311 25.35 -6.52 8.86
N ILE A 312 25.22 -6.67 7.52
CA ILE A 312 24.03 -7.22 6.87
C ILE A 312 24.34 -8.64 6.44
N LYS A 313 23.55 -9.62 6.86
CA LYS A 313 23.65 -11.01 6.43
C LYS A 313 22.46 -11.40 5.57
N PHE A 314 22.71 -11.85 4.34
CA PHE A 314 21.66 -12.32 3.46
C PHE A 314 21.39 -13.81 3.70
N ASN A 315 20.12 -14.15 3.98
CA ASN A 315 19.70 -15.54 4.19
C ASN A 315 19.10 -16.11 2.89
N THR A 316 19.93 -16.73 2.09
CA THR A 316 19.54 -17.33 0.78
C THR A 316 18.72 -18.61 0.91
N LEU A 317 18.54 -19.15 2.11
CA LEU A 317 17.59 -20.24 2.37
C LEU A 317 16.12 -19.75 2.32
N LYS A 318 15.92 -18.44 2.44
CA LYS A 318 14.62 -17.80 2.22
C LYS A 318 14.51 -17.40 0.73
N PRO A 319 13.31 -17.58 0.14
CA PRO A 319 13.14 -17.31 -1.29
C PRO A 319 13.28 -15.82 -1.62
N ASP A 320 13.83 -15.54 -2.79
CA ASP A 320 13.68 -14.26 -3.45
C ASP A 320 12.24 -14.12 -3.99
N GLY A 321 11.64 -12.95 -3.90
CA GLY A 321 10.42 -12.64 -4.63
C GLY A 321 10.69 -12.40 -6.12
N THR A 322 9.69 -11.89 -6.85
CA THR A 322 9.85 -11.46 -8.25
C THR A 322 11.11 -10.60 -8.42
N MET A 323 11.95 -10.89 -9.41
CA MET A 323 13.28 -10.25 -9.53
C MET A 323 13.20 -8.75 -9.81
N LYS A 324 12.25 -8.30 -10.66
CA LYS A 324 12.09 -6.88 -10.97
C LYS A 324 10.62 -6.51 -11.05
N LYS A 325 10.27 -5.34 -10.52
CA LYS A 325 8.92 -4.80 -10.56
C LYS A 325 8.99 -3.26 -10.55
N LEU A 326 9.07 -2.71 -11.74
CA LEU A 326 9.15 -1.28 -11.99
C LEU A 326 7.96 -0.87 -12.86
N THR A 327 7.17 0.11 -12.43
CA THR A 327 6.01 0.57 -13.19
C THR A 327 6.38 1.67 -14.18
N ASP A 328 5.80 1.64 -15.37
CA ASP A 328 5.79 2.79 -16.28
C ASP A 328 4.80 3.84 -15.74
N ILE A 329 5.27 5.06 -15.60
CA ILE A 329 4.49 6.19 -15.07
C ILE A 329 4.17 7.24 -16.12
N SER A 330 4.38 6.92 -17.39
CA SER A 330 4.24 7.87 -18.51
C SER A 330 2.80 8.41 -18.63
N LYS A 331 1.79 7.55 -18.41
CA LYS A 331 0.38 7.95 -18.41
C LYS A 331 0.11 9.01 -17.35
N LEU A 332 0.54 8.79 -16.10
CA LEU A 332 0.34 9.74 -15.01
C LEU A 332 1.12 11.05 -15.23
N ASN A 333 2.33 10.97 -15.75
CA ASN A 333 3.13 12.16 -16.09
C ASN A 333 2.45 13.01 -17.18
N LYS A 334 1.86 12.37 -18.21
CA LYS A 334 1.09 13.06 -19.27
C LYS A 334 -0.16 13.74 -18.70
N LEU A 335 -0.77 13.17 -17.65
CA LEU A 335 -1.89 13.78 -16.94
C LEU A 335 -1.48 14.96 -16.05
N GLY A 336 -0.16 15.20 -15.88
CA GLY A 336 0.38 16.38 -15.22
C GLY A 336 0.78 16.19 -13.76
N TRP A 337 0.89 14.95 -13.27
CA TRP A 337 1.33 14.69 -11.89
C TRP A 337 2.71 14.01 -11.84
N LYS A 338 3.51 14.39 -10.83
CA LYS A 338 4.80 13.77 -10.50
C LYS A 338 4.98 13.68 -9.00
N TYR A 339 5.63 12.62 -8.53
CA TYR A 339 5.98 12.49 -7.12
C TYR A 339 7.03 13.54 -6.69
N SER A 340 7.06 13.86 -5.41
CA SER A 340 7.95 14.90 -4.85
C SER A 340 8.98 14.36 -3.84
N THR A 341 8.68 13.23 -3.17
CA THR A 341 9.51 12.69 -2.09
C THR A 341 10.43 11.60 -2.62
N SER A 342 11.75 11.83 -2.58
CA SER A 342 12.74 10.80 -2.89
C SER A 342 12.77 9.70 -1.81
N LEU A 343 13.31 8.53 -2.13
CA LEU A 343 13.42 7.42 -1.18
C LEU A 343 14.24 7.82 0.06
N ASN A 344 15.33 8.59 -0.10
CA ASN A 344 16.14 9.09 1.01
C ASN A 344 15.31 9.99 1.95
N GLN A 345 14.61 10.97 1.38
CA GLN A 345 13.74 11.84 2.18
C GLN A 345 12.61 11.07 2.87
N GLY A 346 12.04 10.07 2.19
CA GLY A 346 10.99 9.23 2.77
C GLY A 346 11.49 8.39 3.95
N ILE A 347 12.72 7.84 3.87
CA ILE A 347 13.34 7.12 5.00
C ILE A 347 13.61 8.05 6.18
N GLU A 348 14.04 9.28 5.94
CA GLU A 348 14.20 10.29 6.98
C GLU A 348 12.88 10.66 7.66
N LYS A 349 11.83 10.90 6.86
CA LYS A 349 10.49 11.19 7.35
C LYS A 349 9.92 10.05 8.18
N ILE A 350 10.05 8.78 7.72
CA ILE A 350 9.54 7.63 8.46
C ILE A 350 10.28 7.42 9.78
N HIS A 351 11.60 7.66 9.82
CA HIS A 351 12.38 7.60 11.06
C HIS A 351 11.89 8.65 12.07
N SER A 352 11.72 9.88 11.62
CA SER A 352 11.21 10.96 12.46
C SER A 352 9.81 10.68 12.99
N TRP A 353 8.93 10.16 12.15
CA TRP A 353 7.58 9.77 12.53
C TRP A 353 7.60 8.60 13.53
N TYR A 354 8.40 7.57 13.25
CA TYR A 354 8.50 6.37 14.11
C TYR A 354 8.98 6.73 15.52
N LEU A 355 10.02 7.57 15.64
CA LEU A 355 10.49 8.05 16.94
C LEU A 355 9.40 8.82 17.70
N LYS A 356 8.64 9.69 17.02
CA LYS A 356 7.52 10.42 17.64
C LYS A 356 6.40 9.49 18.11
N SER A 357 6.13 8.42 17.39
CA SER A 357 5.10 7.45 17.78
C SER A 357 5.47 6.59 19.00
N LEU A 358 6.76 6.54 19.34
CA LEU A 358 7.28 5.86 20.54
C LEU A 358 7.35 6.79 21.78
N LEU A 359 7.18 8.09 21.63
CA LEU A 359 7.22 9.04 22.75
C LEU A 359 5.87 9.15 23.44
#